data_e35a5fc511d3df83848155bb7ab89cc9
#
_entry.id   e35a5fc511d3df83848155bb7ab89cc9
#
_cell.length_a   1.000
_cell.length_b   1.000
_cell.length_c   1.000
_cell.angle_alpha   90.00
_cell.angle_beta   90.00
_cell.angle_gamma   90.00
#
_symmetry.space_group_name_H-M   'P 1'
#
loop_
_entity.id
_entity.type
_entity.pdbx_description
1 polymer ?
#
loop_
_entity_poly.entity_id
_entity_poly.type
_entity_poly.pdbx_seq_one_letter_code
_entity_poly.pdbx_strand_id
1 'polypeptide(L)'
;MNEAMRRKYAPQTLRINSPIGDKDDGTGIELGISAGGDAIHMDQFFTTCPWTIPESHAHGVFVNVKGQRFINEDCYHGRVSRTMVDQPGHGVYLLLDSAHYQQAPDFARMSIAATGDDWAEVEGELGMLPGTLTPTMDFYNAHAREGRDPLFDKQPPILVPLDQGPFIALELNFETSYFSFFTLGGLKTSASAEVLSRAGTPIPGLFAAGRCTSGLPAWGHGYSSGMSLADCTFFGRAAGRNAARANS
;
A
#
# COMPACT_ATOMS: atom_id res chain seq x y z
N MET A 1 0.61 -8.47 -15.74
CA MET A 1 1.65 -7.55 -15.24
C MET A 1 3.03 -8.04 -15.65
N ASN A 2 3.96 -7.16 -16.06
CA ASN A 2 5.30 -7.55 -16.55
C ASN A 2 6.23 -7.89 -15.36
N GLU A 3 6.48 -9.18 -15.14
CA GLU A 3 7.33 -9.64 -14.03
C GLU A 3 8.80 -9.21 -14.19
N ALA A 4 9.32 -9.17 -15.42
CA ALA A 4 10.69 -8.73 -15.66
C ALA A 4 10.89 -7.26 -15.26
N MET A 5 9.94 -6.39 -15.60
CA MET A 5 9.96 -4.98 -15.16
C MET A 5 9.81 -4.86 -13.63
N ARG A 6 8.91 -5.63 -13.01
CA ARG A 6 8.76 -5.65 -11.55
C ARG A 6 10.06 -6.08 -10.87
N ARG A 7 10.69 -7.15 -11.35
CA ARG A 7 11.96 -7.65 -10.82
C ARG A 7 13.07 -6.61 -10.93
N LYS A 8 13.09 -5.85 -12.03
CA LYS A 8 14.10 -4.83 -12.28
C LYS A 8 13.89 -3.56 -11.45
N TYR A 9 12.66 -3.11 -11.33
CA TYR A 9 12.38 -1.76 -10.82
C TYR A 9 11.70 -1.74 -9.45
N ALA A 10 10.83 -2.69 -9.15
CA ALA A 10 10.03 -2.74 -7.92
C ALA A 10 10.00 -4.18 -7.34
N PRO A 11 11.16 -4.78 -6.99
CA PRO A 11 11.25 -6.19 -6.60
C PRO A 11 10.40 -6.53 -5.37
N GLN A 12 10.16 -5.58 -4.47
CA GLN A 12 9.29 -5.76 -3.31
C GLN A 12 7.85 -6.11 -3.70
N THR A 13 7.40 -5.77 -4.91
CA THR A 13 6.06 -6.14 -5.39
C THR A 13 5.94 -7.62 -5.77
N LEU A 14 7.06 -8.32 -5.97
CA LEU A 14 7.05 -9.74 -6.34
C LEU A 14 6.49 -10.64 -5.25
N ARG A 15 6.57 -10.21 -3.99
CA ARG A 15 6.00 -10.93 -2.84
C ARG A 15 4.50 -10.72 -2.68
N ILE A 16 3.88 -9.85 -3.48
CA ILE A 16 2.46 -9.53 -3.39
C ILE A 16 1.71 -10.34 -4.43
N ASN A 17 0.81 -11.20 -3.98
CA ASN A 17 -0.16 -11.88 -4.85
C ASN A 17 -1.32 -10.93 -5.17
N SER A 18 -1.24 -10.25 -6.31
CA SER A 18 -2.31 -9.35 -6.75
C SER A 18 -3.15 -9.97 -7.86
N PRO A 19 -4.46 -10.08 -7.68
CA PRO A 19 -5.35 -10.59 -8.71
C PRO A 19 -5.64 -9.60 -9.84
N ILE A 20 -5.07 -8.38 -9.78
CA ILE A 20 -5.39 -7.28 -10.70
C ILE A 20 -4.27 -7.13 -11.75
N GLY A 21 -4.67 -6.93 -13.02
CA GLY A 21 -3.84 -6.29 -14.03
C GLY A 21 -2.86 -7.19 -14.77
N ASP A 22 -3.30 -8.34 -15.27
CA ASP A 22 -2.52 -9.17 -16.20
C ASP A 22 -2.22 -8.46 -17.54
N LYS A 23 -3.02 -7.44 -17.89
CA LYS A 23 -2.90 -6.65 -19.13
C LYS A 23 -1.98 -5.40 -19.01
N ASP A 24 -1.64 -5.00 -17.80
CA ASP A 24 -0.70 -3.91 -17.55
C ASP A 24 0.74 -4.43 -17.68
N ASP A 25 1.22 -4.59 -18.90
CA ASP A 25 2.49 -5.25 -19.24
C ASP A 25 3.69 -4.29 -19.42
N GLY A 26 3.45 -2.98 -19.34
CA GLY A 26 4.51 -1.96 -19.51
C GLY A 26 4.85 -1.59 -20.94
N THR A 27 4.17 -2.16 -21.95
CA THR A 27 4.43 -1.89 -23.38
C THR A 27 4.46 -0.39 -23.70
N GLY A 28 3.54 0.41 -23.13
CA GLY A 28 3.52 1.87 -23.35
C GLY A 28 4.77 2.57 -22.83
N ILE A 29 5.33 2.10 -21.72
CA ILE A 29 6.59 2.63 -21.17
C ILE A 29 7.77 2.25 -22.06
N GLU A 30 7.85 0.98 -22.50
CA GLU A 30 8.91 0.48 -23.36
C GLU A 30 8.92 1.18 -24.73
N LEU A 31 7.75 1.42 -25.31
CA LEU A 31 7.62 2.20 -26.55
C LEU A 31 8.17 3.61 -26.38
N GLY A 32 7.81 4.31 -25.31
CA GLY A 32 8.34 5.65 -25.04
C GLY A 32 9.85 5.66 -24.82
N ILE A 33 10.39 4.68 -24.09
CA ILE A 33 11.84 4.53 -23.90
C ILE A 33 12.54 4.25 -25.23
N SER A 34 12.00 3.38 -26.08
CA SER A 34 12.58 3.06 -27.39
C SER A 34 12.64 4.27 -28.35
N ALA A 35 11.73 5.23 -28.16
CA ALA A 35 11.72 6.51 -28.86
C ALA A 35 12.68 7.56 -28.26
N GLY A 36 13.44 7.22 -27.22
CA GLY A 36 14.39 8.12 -26.55
C GLY A 36 13.83 8.80 -25.29
N GLY A 37 12.63 8.43 -24.83
CA GLY A 37 12.00 8.91 -23.60
C GLY A 37 12.72 8.45 -22.34
N ASP A 38 12.65 9.27 -21.30
CA ASP A 38 13.06 8.91 -19.94
C ASP A 38 11.90 8.34 -19.14
N ALA A 39 12.19 7.38 -18.27
CA ALA A 39 11.22 6.81 -17.33
C ALA A 39 11.71 7.00 -15.90
N ILE A 40 10.83 7.51 -15.05
CA ILE A 40 11.15 7.91 -13.67
C ILE A 40 10.22 7.26 -12.67
N HIS A 41 10.61 7.26 -11.39
CA HIS A 41 9.87 6.71 -10.24
C HIS A 41 9.42 5.24 -10.44
N MET A 42 10.20 4.48 -11.20
CA MET A 42 9.87 3.11 -11.59
C MET A 42 9.82 2.13 -10.39
N ASP A 43 10.41 2.50 -9.27
CA ASP A 43 10.37 1.79 -7.98
C ASP A 43 9.09 2.06 -7.19
N GLN A 44 8.30 3.05 -7.60
CA GLN A 44 7.12 3.47 -6.86
C GLN A 44 5.88 2.65 -7.24
N PHE A 45 5.10 2.31 -6.22
CA PHE A 45 3.83 1.61 -6.38
C PHE A 45 2.86 1.98 -5.25
N PHE A 46 1.60 1.90 -5.55
CA PHE A 46 0.50 1.92 -4.58
C PHE A 46 0.04 0.50 -4.31
N THR A 47 -0.33 0.21 -3.07
CA THR A 47 -1.00 -1.03 -2.71
C THR A 47 -2.09 -0.79 -1.69
N THR A 48 -3.08 -1.67 -1.67
CA THR A 48 -4.17 -1.68 -0.70
C THR A 48 -4.65 -3.09 -0.45
N CYS A 49 -5.14 -3.33 0.76
CA CYS A 49 -5.87 -4.52 1.15
C CYS A 49 -7.13 -4.12 1.95
N PRO A 50 -8.18 -4.96 1.96
CA PRO A 50 -9.46 -4.62 2.59
C PRO A 50 -9.48 -4.89 4.10
N TRP A 51 -8.44 -4.48 4.82
CA TRP A 51 -8.27 -4.77 6.25
C TRP A 51 -9.30 -4.05 7.13
N THR A 52 -9.91 -2.96 6.66
CA THR A 52 -10.97 -2.23 7.35
C THR A 52 -12.37 -2.81 7.10
N ILE A 53 -12.47 -4.02 6.59
CA ILE A 53 -13.75 -4.70 6.37
C ILE A 53 -13.71 -6.01 7.17
N PRO A 54 -14.44 -6.10 8.27
CA PRO A 54 -15.40 -5.13 8.86
C PRO A 54 -14.77 -3.84 9.39
N GLU A 55 -15.58 -2.79 9.52
CA GLU A 55 -15.11 -1.47 9.98
C GLU A 55 -14.54 -1.51 11.42
N SER A 56 -15.03 -2.45 12.26
CA SER A 56 -14.51 -2.68 13.61
C SER A 56 -13.01 -3.00 13.65
N HIS A 57 -12.44 -3.53 12.56
CA HIS A 57 -11.00 -3.80 12.43
C HIS A 57 -10.14 -2.52 12.51
N ALA A 58 -10.70 -1.35 12.23
CA ALA A 58 -9.99 -0.09 12.39
C ALA A 58 -9.55 0.20 13.84
N HIS A 59 -10.22 -0.42 14.83
CA HIS A 59 -9.82 -0.33 16.24
C HIS A 59 -8.55 -1.13 16.56
N GLY A 60 -8.22 -2.12 15.72
CA GLY A 60 -7.05 -2.99 15.89
C GLY A 60 -5.71 -2.28 15.80
N VAL A 61 -4.65 -3.01 16.09
CA VAL A 61 -3.26 -2.56 16.07
C VAL A 61 -2.45 -3.45 15.15
N PHE A 62 -1.72 -2.86 14.19
CA PHE A 62 -0.81 -3.62 13.34
C PHE A 62 0.56 -3.81 13.98
N VAL A 63 1.01 -5.06 13.98
CA VAL A 63 2.39 -5.41 14.33
C VAL A 63 3.06 -6.24 13.25
N ASN A 64 4.37 -6.11 13.15
CA ASN A 64 5.19 -6.96 12.29
C ASN A 64 5.55 -8.28 13.01
N VAL A 65 6.28 -9.16 12.32
CA VAL A 65 6.74 -10.46 12.87
C VAL A 65 7.66 -10.34 14.09
N LYS A 66 8.07 -9.14 14.46
CA LYS A 66 8.87 -8.86 15.67
C LYS A 66 8.02 -8.28 16.82
N GLY A 67 6.70 -8.31 16.72
CA GLY A 67 5.81 -7.73 17.72
C GLY A 67 5.84 -6.20 17.79
N GLN A 68 6.41 -5.53 16.78
CA GLN A 68 6.55 -4.08 16.76
C GLN A 68 5.43 -3.43 15.95
N ARG A 69 4.74 -2.47 16.55
CA ARG A 69 3.84 -1.57 15.85
C ARG A 69 4.62 -0.66 14.89
N PHE A 70 4.09 -0.33 13.71
CA PHE A 70 4.86 0.34 12.66
C PHE A 70 4.10 1.46 11.93
N ILE A 71 2.81 1.67 12.24
CA ILE A 71 1.97 2.64 11.52
C ILE A 71 0.86 3.18 12.42
N ASN A 72 0.34 4.33 12.10
CA ASN A 72 -0.97 4.79 12.55
C ASN A 72 -2.06 4.11 11.72
N GLU A 73 -2.93 3.34 12.35
CA GLU A 73 -4.03 2.64 11.70
C GLU A 73 -5.17 3.61 11.27
N ASP A 74 -5.17 4.84 11.78
CA ASP A 74 -6.13 5.91 11.42
C ASP A 74 -5.75 6.64 10.12
N CYS A 75 -4.64 6.31 9.50
CA CYS A 75 -4.25 6.97 8.27
C CYS A 75 -4.89 6.30 7.03
N TYR A 76 -4.77 6.96 5.89
CA TYR A 76 -5.30 6.45 4.62
C TYR A 76 -4.89 5.00 4.36
N HIS A 77 -5.88 4.13 4.08
CA HIS A 77 -5.68 2.67 3.97
C HIS A 77 -4.56 2.25 3.02
N GLY A 78 -4.35 3.00 1.93
CA GLY A 78 -3.27 2.72 0.99
C GLY A 78 -1.89 3.02 1.58
N ARG A 79 -1.76 4.00 2.48
CA ARG A 79 -0.52 4.26 3.22
C ARG A 79 -0.24 3.14 4.20
N VAL A 80 -1.27 2.69 4.93
CA VAL A 80 -1.16 1.52 5.83
C VAL A 80 -0.67 0.30 5.06
N SER A 81 -1.36 -0.06 3.97
CA SER A 81 -1.03 -1.24 3.16
C SER A 81 0.36 -1.13 2.50
N ARG A 82 0.75 0.08 2.06
CA ARG A 82 2.09 0.30 1.49
C ARG A 82 3.18 0.09 2.54
N THR A 83 2.96 0.57 3.78
CA THR A 83 3.89 0.40 4.89
C THR A 83 3.96 -1.05 5.37
N MET A 84 2.85 -1.81 5.30
CA MET A 84 2.87 -3.26 5.57
C MET A 84 3.89 -3.99 4.69
N VAL A 85 3.92 -3.68 3.39
CA VAL A 85 4.84 -4.35 2.43
C VAL A 85 6.30 -4.04 2.73
N ASP A 86 6.61 -2.96 3.42
CA ASP A 86 7.98 -2.64 3.84
C ASP A 86 8.41 -3.38 5.11
N GLN A 87 7.47 -4.08 5.81
CA GLN A 87 7.79 -4.82 7.02
C GLN A 87 8.56 -6.12 6.72
N PRO A 88 9.39 -6.59 7.67
CA PRO A 88 10.06 -7.88 7.55
C PRO A 88 9.07 -9.05 7.58
N GLY A 89 9.50 -10.22 7.08
CA GLY A 89 8.69 -11.43 7.10
C GLY A 89 7.75 -11.55 5.89
N HIS A 90 6.81 -12.47 5.96
CA HIS A 90 5.88 -12.83 4.90
C HIS A 90 4.50 -12.16 5.02
N GLY A 91 4.29 -11.38 6.09
CA GLY A 91 3.04 -10.70 6.38
C GLY A 91 3.17 -9.81 7.61
N VAL A 92 2.02 -9.32 8.04
CA VAL A 92 1.83 -8.55 9.28
C VAL A 92 0.60 -9.10 10.00
N TYR A 93 0.46 -8.76 11.28
CA TYR A 93 -0.67 -9.18 12.09
C TYR A 93 -1.50 -7.97 12.49
N LEU A 94 -2.81 -8.07 12.33
CA LEU A 94 -3.79 -7.16 12.91
C LEU A 94 -4.27 -7.75 14.24
N LEU A 95 -3.96 -7.07 15.32
CA LEU A 95 -4.33 -7.48 16.68
C LEU A 95 -5.69 -6.87 17.04
N LEU A 96 -6.56 -7.70 17.56
CA LEU A 96 -7.92 -7.34 17.97
C LEU A 96 -8.24 -8.02 19.30
N ASP A 97 -9.17 -7.48 20.02
CA ASP A 97 -9.82 -8.15 21.14
C ASP A 97 -11.22 -8.65 20.76
N SER A 98 -11.86 -9.39 21.64
CA SER A 98 -13.18 -9.97 21.38
C SER A 98 -14.28 -8.94 21.15
N ALA A 99 -14.12 -7.72 21.67
CA ALA A 99 -15.10 -6.65 21.45
C ALA A 99 -15.07 -6.08 20.02
N HIS A 100 -13.92 -6.12 19.38
CA HIS A 100 -13.72 -5.52 18.06
C HIS A 100 -13.50 -6.54 16.94
N TYR A 101 -13.28 -7.81 17.27
CA TYR A 101 -13.18 -8.86 16.28
C TYR A 101 -14.53 -9.14 15.61
N GLN A 102 -14.49 -9.14 14.28
CA GLN A 102 -15.54 -9.69 13.42
C GLN A 102 -14.87 -10.46 12.29
N GLN A 103 -15.53 -11.48 11.78
CA GLN A 103 -14.98 -12.25 10.68
C GLN A 103 -14.82 -11.39 9.43
N ALA A 104 -13.62 -11.35 8.87
CA ALA A 104 -13.37 -10.70 7.58
C ALA A 104 -14.11 -11.45 6.45
N PRO A 105 -14.53 -10.77 5.38
CA PRO A 105 -15.13 -11.43 4.23
C PRO A 105 -14.11 -12.35 3.54
N ASP A 106 -14.57 -13.47 2.99
CA ASP A 106 -13.74 -14.53 2.40
C ASP A 106 -12.76 -14.00 1.34
N PHE A 107 -13.17 -12.99 0.56
CA PHE A 107 -12.32 -12.43 -0.47
C PHE A 107 -11.08 -11.71 0.09
N ALA A 108 -11.11 -11.24 1.35
CA ALA A 108 -9.97 -10.61 2.00
C ALA A 108 -8.84 -11.61 2.28
N ARG A 109 -9.20 -12.90 2.44
CA ARG A 109 -8.27 -13.99 2.73
C ARG A 109 -7.36 -13.69 3.93
N MET A 110 -7.95 -13.08 4.95
CA MET A 110 -7.34 -12.89 6.25
C MET A 110 -7.67 -14.09 7.11
N SER A 111 -6.69 -14.68 7.76
CA SER A 111 -6.87 -15.85 8.61
C SER A 111 -6.49 -15.52 10.06
N ILE A 112 -7.14 -16.20 11.01
CA ILE A 112 -6.69 -16.16 12.39
C ILE A 112 -5.37 -16.93 12.47
N ALA A 113 -4.31 -16.23 12.88
CA ALA A 113 -2.97 -16.80 13.05
C ALA A 113 -2.72 -17.21 14.51
N ALA A 114 -3.34 -16.52 15.46
CA ALA A 114 -3.24 -16.84 16.89
C ALA A 114 -4.45 -16.33 17.64
N THR A 115 -4.74 -17.00 18.77
CA THR A 115 -5.71 -16.56 19.78
C THR A 115 -5.13 -16.80 21.17
N GLY A 116 -5.58 -16.05 22.17
CA GLY A 116 -5.12 -16.25 23.54
C GLY A 116 -5.97 -15.49 24.54
N ASP A 117 -5.91 -15.90 25.80
CA ASP A 117 -6.57 -15.19 26.90
C ASP A 117 -5.77 -13.94 27.32
N ASP A 118 -4.50 -13.89 26.97
CA ASP A 118 -3.64 -12.71 27.13
C ASP A 118 -2.68 -12.53 25.93
N TRP A 119 -1.95 -11.42 25.90
CA TRP A 119 -1.00 -11.12 24.82
C TRP A 119 0.26 -12.00 24.81
N ALA A 120 0.60 -12.62 25.95
CA ALA A 120 1.73 -13.54 26.03
C ALA A 120 1.41 -14.88 25.37
N GLU A 121 0.17 -15.36 25.47
CA GLU A 121 -0.30 -16.54 24.73
C GLU A 121 -0.34 -16.28 23.24
N VAL A 122 -0.88 -15.13 22.82
CA VAL A 122 -0.86 -14.72 21.39
C VAL A 122 0.58 -14.63 20.87
N GLU A 123 1.50 -14.02 21.63
CA GLU A 123 2.92 -13.94 21.32
C GLU A 123 3.53 -15.32 21.09
N GLY A 124 3.26 -16.25 22.00
CA GLY A 124 3.75 -17.63 21.95
C GLY A 124 3.20 -18.39 20.74
N GLU A 125 1.89 -18.27 20.46
CA GLU A 125 1.24 -18.96 19.35
C GLU A 125 1.72 -18.43 17.99
N LEU A 126 2.04 -17.12 17.90
CA LEU A 126 2.69 -16.52 16.72
C LEU A 126 4.17 -16.90 16.55
N GLY A 127 4.75 -17.61 17.52
CA GLY A 127 6.16 -18.00 17.49
C GLY A 127 7.13 -16.81 17.60
N MET A 128 6.68 -15.71 18.20
CA MET A 128 7.52 -14.55 18.46
C MET A 128 8.48 -14.81 19.64
N LEU A 129 9.54 -14.03 19.71
CA LEU A 129 10.43 -14.09 20.88
C LEU A 129 9.68 -13.58 22.12
N PRO A 130 9.71 -14.30 23.27
CA PRO A 130 9.05 -13.86 24.48
C PRO A 130 9.42 -12.44 24.89
N GLY A 131 8.42 -11.63 25.21
CA GLY A 131 8.59 -10.24 25.61
C GLY A 131 8.77 -9.24 24.46
N THR A 132 8.38 -9.59 23.23
CA THR A 132 8.41 -8.67 22.08
C THR A 132 7.03 -8.03 21.81
N LEU A 133 5.94 -8.80 21.91
CA LEU A 133 4.58 -8.32 21.64
C LEU A 133 3.93 -7.72 22.89
N THR A 134 4.01 -8.43 24.01
CA THR A 134 3.35 -8.04 25.28
C THR A 134 3.69 -6.59 25.68
N PRO A 135 4.95 -6.13 25.72
CA PRO A 135 5.26 -4.75 26.05
C PRO A 135 4.70 -3.73 25.05
N THR A 136 4.61 -4.10 23.76
CA THR A 136 4.00 -3.25 22.72
C THR A 136 2.53 -2.99 23.04
N MET A 137 1.79 -4.05 23.40
CA MET A 137 0.37 -3.95 23.69
C MET A 137 0.10 -3.32 25.06
N ASP A 138 0.92 -3.58 26.06
CA ASP A 138 0.84 -2.92 27.37
C ASP A 138 1.03 -1.40 27.23
N PHE A 139 2.03 -0.99 26.47
CA PHE A 139 2.28 0.42 26.18
C PHE A 139 1.10 1.06 25.44
N TYR A 140 0.61 0.41 24.36
CA TYR A 140 -0.54 0.89 23.61
C TYR A 140 -1.78 1.04 24.49
N ASN A 141 -2.15 0.00 25.22
CA ASN A 141 -3.35 -0.03 26.06
C ASN A 141 -3.30 0.99 27.19
N ALA A 142 -2.13 1.16 27.84
CA ALA A 142 -1.96 2.16 28.89
C ALA A 142 -2.28 3.56 28.38
N HIS A 143 -1.77 3.95 27.20
CA HIS A 143 -1.99 5.27 26.65
C HIS A 143 -3.36 5.43 25.97
N ALA A 144 -3.89 4.37 25.36
CA ALA A 144 -5.24 4.38 24.77
C ALA A 144 -6.33 4.65 25.84
N ARG A 145 -6.17 4.14 27.07
CA ARG A 145 -7.06 4.47 28.20
C ARG A 145 -7.02 5.95 28.58
N GLU A 146 -5.92 6.62 28.32
CA GLU A 146 -5.74 8.07 28.50
C GLU A 146 -6.20 8.89 27.29
N GLY A 147 -6.69 8.23 26.22
CA GLY A 147 -7.17 8.88 24.99
C GLY A 147 -6.05 9.43 24.11
N ARG A 148 -4.83 8.89 24.19
CA ARG A 148 -3.69 9.33 23.39
C ARG A 148 -2.87 8.15 22.87
N ASP A 149 -2.20 8.36 21.75
CA ASP A 149 -1.23 7.44 21.16
C ASP A 149 0.10 8.17 20.88
N PRO A 150 1.07 8.11 21.81
CA PRO A 150 2.30 8.90 21.69
C PRO A 150 3.26 8.43 20.60
N LEU A 151 3.08 7.23 20.03
CA LEU A 151 3.95 6.70 18.99
C LEU A 151 3.48 7.05 17.58
N PHE A 152 2.17 6.97 17.31
CA PHE A 152 1.64 7.08 15.96
C PHE A 152 0.46 8.04 15.83
N ASP A 153 0.03 8.66 16.93
CA ASP A 153 -1.04 9.68 16.96
C ASP A 153 -2.39 9.16 16.40
N LYS A 154 -2.72 7.88 16.67
CA LYS A 154 -4.04 7.32 16.39
C LYS A 154 -5.09 8.07 17.19
N GLN A 155 -6.20 8.46 16.56
CA GLN A 155 -7.19 9.36 17.17
C GLN A 155 -8.48 8.65 17.57
N PRO A 156 -9.21 9.16 18.61
CA PRO A 156 -10.60 8.76 18.83
C PRO A 156 -11.48 9.08 17.59
N PRO A 157 -12.56 8.30 17.29
CA PRO A 157 -13.08 7.22 18.12
C PRO A 157 -12.42 5.86 17.96
N ILE A 158 -11.47 5.69 17.01
CA ILE A 158 -10.85 4.39 16.75
C ILE A 158 -9.67 4.06 17.67
N LEU A 159 -9.16 5.03 18.42
CA LEU A 159 -8.21 4.81 19.50
C LEU A 159 -8.97 4.27 20.72
N VAL A 160 -8.88 2.98 20.94
CA VAL A 160 -9.48 2.27 22.09
C VAL A 160 -8.47 1.30 22.68
N PRO A 161 -8.50 1.01 23.98
CA PRO A 161 -7.72 -0.08 24.54
C PRO A 161 -8.26 -1.41 24.02
N LEU A 162 -7.37 -2.35 23.72
CA LEU A 162 -7.70 -3.73 23.38
C LEU A 162 -7.46 -4.58 24.65
N ASP A 163 -8.46 -4.70 25.52
CA ASP A 163 -8.33 -5.32 26.85
C ASP A 163 -9.46 -6.29 27.19
N GLN A 164 -10.28 -6.68 26.24
CA GLN A 164 -11.37 -7.65 26.40
C GLN A 164 -11.01 -8.97 25.69
N GLY A 165 -10.38 -9.89 26.43
CA GLY A 165 -10.07 -11.22 25.89
C GLY A 165 -11.32 -12.04 25.50
N PRO A 166 -11.20 -13.11 24.69
CA PRO A 166 -9.94 -13.53 24.08
C PRO A 166 -9.40 -12.54 23.06
N PHE A 167 -8.07 -12.56 22.88
CA PHE A 167 -7.35 -11.74 21.92
C PHE A 167 -7.09 -12.52 20.65
N ILE A 168 -7.09 -11.82 19.52
CA ILE A 168 -6.99 -12.41 18.19
C ILE A 168 -5.91 -11.69 17.37
N ALA A 169 -5.06 -12.47 16.69
CA ALA A 169 -4.17 -11.98 15.66
C ALA A 169 -4.63 -12.46 14.29
N LEU A 170 -5.06 -11.54 13.43
CA LEU A 170 -5.36 -11.83 12.03
C LEU A 170 -4.10 -11.66 11.19
N GLU A 171 -3.73 -12.69 10.43
CA GLU A 171 -2.62 -12.61 9.49
C GLU A 171 -3.07 -11.95 8.18
N LEU A 172 -2.26 -10.98 7.72
CA LEU A 172 -2.27 -10.45 6.38
C LEU A 172 -0.99 -10.87 5.69
N ASN A 173 -1.03 -12.06 5.08
CA ASN A 173 0.10 -12.65 4.37
C ASN A 173 0.18 -12.08 2.95
N PHE A 174 1.35 -11.59 2.54
CA PHE A 174 1.51 -10.91 1.25
C PHE A 174 1.27 -11.81 0.04
N GLU A 175 1.44 -13.12 0.17
CA GLU A 175 1.26 -14.09 -0.91
C GLU A 175 -0.17 -14.62 -1.00
N THR A 176 -0.87 -14.72 0.12
CA THR A 176 -2.19 -15.37 0.20
C THR A 176 -3.34 -14.42 0.42
N SER A 177 -3.17 -13.37 1.23
CA SER A 177 -4.21 -12.36 1.46
C SER A 177 -4.44 -11.50 0.22
N TYR A 178 -5.61 -10.88 0.15
CA TYR A 178 -5.93 -10.00 -0.97
C TYR A 178 -5.16 -8.68 -0.85
N PHE A 179 -4.14 -8.53 -1.66
CA PHE A 179 -3.46 -7.26 -1.90
C PHE A 179 -3.63 -6.85 -3.35
N SER A 180 -4.16 -5.66 -3.56
CA SER A 180 -4.21 -5.04 -4.88
C SER A 180 -3.09 -4.02 -4.99
N PHE A 181 -2.35 -3.99 -6.10
CA PHE A 181 -1.34 -2.97 -6.31
C PHE A 181 -1.24 -2.55 -7.78
N PHE A 182 -0.67 -1.38 -8.00
CA PHE A 182 -0.25 -0.89 -9.31
C PHE A 182 0.97 0.03 -9.18
N THR A 183 1.80 0.04 -10.22
CA THR A 183 2.99 0.88 -10.28
C THR A 183 2.64 2.33 -10.58
N LEU A 184 3.44 3.26 -10.10
CA LEU A 184 3.27 4.71 -10.27
C LEU A 184 4.36 5.32 -11.16
N GLY A 185 5.43 4.56 -11.42
CA GLY A 185 6.48 4.95 -12.36
C GLY A 185 6.05 4.86 -13.82
N GLY A 186 6.76 5.57 -14.66
CA GLY A 186 6.51 5.60 -16.10
C GLY A 186 7.28 6.71 -16.79
N LEU A 187 6.89 7.01 -18.01
CA LEU A 187 7.52 8.04 -18.84
C LEU A 187 7.45 9.41 -18.16
N LYS A 188 8.56 10.12 -18.22
CA LYS A 188 8.64 11.52 -17.81
C LYS A 188 7.99 12.40 -18.85
N THR A 189 7.07 13.26 -18.45
CA THR A 189 6.35 14.15 -19.34
C THR A 189 6.44 15.62 -18.92
N SER A 190 6.27 16.53 -19.89
CA SER A 190 6.07 17.95 -19.62
C SER A 190 4.64 18.23 -19.14
N ALA A 191 4.35 19.46 -18.68
CA ALA A 191 3.00 19.92 -18.39
C ALA A 191 2.06 19.90 -19.61
N SER A 192 2.63 19.83 -20.82
CA SER A 192 1.90 19.68 -22.09
C SER A 192 1.70 18.22 -22.50
N ALA A 193 2.09 17.26 -21.64
CA ALA A 193 2.08 15.82 -21.87
C ALA A 193 3.03 15.32 -22.96
N GLU A 194 4.04 16.11 -23.36
CA GLU A 194 5.12 15.67 -24.25
C GLU A 194 6.06 14.75 -23.49
N VAL A 195 6.48 13.65 -24.07
CA VAL A 195 7.50 12.76 -23.48
C VAL A 195 8.84 13.45 -23.51
N LEU A 196 9.54 13.44 -22.38
CA LEU A 196 10.85 14.06 -22.24
C LEU A 196 11.97 13.02 -22.36
N SER A 197 13.05 13.38 -23.03
CA SER A 197 14.30 12.63 -23.01
C SER A 197 14.99 12.73 -21.65
N ARG A 198 16.04 11.93 -21.42
CA ARG A 198 16.87 12.03 -20.20
C ARG A 198 17.46 13.42 -19.99
N ALA A 199 17.75 14.16 -21.06
CA ALA A 199 18.21 15.55 -20.99
C ALA A 199 17.10 16.56 -20.66
N GLY A 200 15.84 16.10 -20.53
CA GLY A 200 14.68 16.95 -20.25
C GLY A 200 14.13 17.66 -21.50
N THR A 201 14.56 17.29 -22.70
CA THR A 201 14.08 17.86 -23.95
C THR A 201 12.86 17.08 -24.46
N PRO A 202 11.78 17.74 -24.89
CA PRO A 202 10.63 17.08 -25.49
C PRO A 202 11.03 16.29 -26.75
N ILE A 203 10.46 15.10 -26.93
CA ILE A 203 10.59 14.30 -28.14
C ILE A 203 9.50 14.72 -29.11
N PRO A 204 9.84 15.26 -30.27
CA PRO A 204 8.87 15.81 -31.22
C PRO A 204 7.80 14.77 -31.60
N GLY A 205 6.52 15.14 -31.50
CA GLY A 205 5.39 14.31 -31.88
C GLY A 205 5.04 13.17 -30.92
N LEU A 206 5.77 13.01 -29.81
CA LEU A 206 5.50 11.95 -28.82
C LEU A 206 4.84 12.52 -27.58
N PHE A 207 3.62 12.08 -27.33
CA PHE A 207 2.82 12.44 -26.14
C PHE A 207 2.44 11.18 -25.36
N ALA A 208 2.33 11.32 -24.04
CA ALA A 208 1.90 10.23 -23.17
C ALA A 208 1.08 10.75 -21.97
N ALA A 209 0.13 9.94 -21.54
CA ALA A 209 -0.70 10.24 -20.37
C ALA A 209 -1.21 8.95 -19.71
N GLY A 210 -1.56 9.03 -18.44
CA GLY A 210 -2.14 7.92 -17.69
C GLY A 210 -1.11 6.87 -17.28
N ARG A 211 -1.48 5.59 -17.32
CA ARG A 211 -0.72 4.47 -16.71
C ARG A 211 0.71 4.27 -17.25
N CYS A 212 1.02 4.77 -18.42
CA CYS A 212 2.38 4.70 -18.96
C CYS A 212 3.27 5.88 -18.56
N THR A 213 2.74 6.84 -17.77
CA THR A 213 3.49 8.02 -17.31
C THR A 213 3.69 8.00 -15.82
N SER A 214 4.77 8.64 -15.34
CA SER A 214 4.90 9.04 -13.94
C SER A 214 4.32 10.44 -13.79
N GLY A 215 3.01 10.49 -13.50
CA GLY A 215 2.24 11.72 -13.37
C GLY A 215 2.18 12.25 -11.94
N LEU A 216 1.05 12.87 -11.60
CA LEU A 216 0.80 13.43 -10.27
C LEU A 216 0.97 12.40 -9.12
N PRO A 217 0.45 11.16 -9.21
CA PRO A 217 0.64 10.16 -8.16
C PRO A 217 2.01 9.45 -8.26
N ALA A 218 3.08 10.19 -8.07
CA ALA A 218 4.45 9.68 -8.27
C ALA A 218 5.04 8.98 -7.04
N TRP A 219 4.37 9.00 -5.88
CA TRP A 219 4.88 8.45 -4.62
C TRP A 219 3.84 7.59 -3.91
N GLY A 220 4.17 6.31 -3.66
CA GLY A 220 3.22 5.33 -3.14
C GLY A 220 2.63 5.67 -1.77
N HIS A 221 3.43 6.18 -0.82
CA HIS A 221 2.94 6.59 0.50
C HIS A 221 2.08 7.87 0.47
N GLY A 222 2.26 8.70 -0.54
CA GLY A 222 1.48 9.92 -0.75
C GLY A 222 0.27 9.74 -1.67
N TYR A 223 0.05 8.54 -2.19
CA TYR A 223 -1.10 8.28 -3.06
C TYR A 223 -2.42 8.45 -2.30
N SER A 224 -3.42 8.96 -3.00
CA SER A 224 -4.81 9.05 -2.53
C SER A 224 -5.79 8.66 -3.63
N SER A 225 -6.92 8.07 -3.25
CA SER A 225 -7.98 7.68 -4.19
C SER A 225 -8.43 8.86 -5.05
N GLY A 226 -8.57 8.61 -6.36
CA GLY A 226 -8.94 9.63 -7.34
C GLY A 226 -7.75 10.31 -8.03
N MET A 227 -6.54 10.31 -7.45
CA MET A 227 -5.37 10.97 -8.07
C MET A 227 -5.08 10.45 -9.47
N SER A 228 -5.08 9.13 -9.68
CA SER A 228 -4.84 8.55 -11.01
C SER A 228 -5.93 8.91 -12.02
N LEU A 229 -7.20 8.99 -11.60
CA LEU A 229 -8.30 9.41 -12.48
C LEU A 229 -8.18 10.89 -12.86
N ALA A 230 -7.86 11.75 -11.90
CA ALA A 230 -7.64 13.18 -12.16
C ALA A 230 -6.47 13.39 -13.12
N ASP A 231 -5.34 12.72 -12.85
CA ASP A 231 -4.13 12.77 -13.66
C ASP A 231 -4.39 12.32 -15.11
N CYS A 232 -4.94 11.13 -15.31
CA CYS A 232 -5.16 10.59 -16.66
C CYS A 232 -6.21 11.38 -17.44
N THR A 233 -7.23 11.94 -16.78
CA THR A 233 -8.26 12.75 -17.42
C THR A 233 -7.69 14.09 -17.88
N PHE A 234 -6.93 14.76 -17.01
CA PHE A 234 -6.31 16.04 -17.33
C PHE A 234 -5.25 15.92 -18.41
N PHE A 235 -4.26 15.03 -18.19
CA PHE A 235 -3.14 14.88 -19.12
C PHE A 235 -3.53 14.16 -20.41
N GLY A 236 -4.50 13.25 -20.40
CA GLY A 236 -5.05 12.67 -21.63
C GLY A 236 -5.67 13.72 -22.55
N ARG A 237 -6.42 14.65 -21.95
CA ARG A 237 -6.99 15.80 -22.71
C ARG A 237 -5.89 16.75 -23.20
N ALA A 238 -4.87 17.03 -22.39
CA ALA A 238 -3.74 17.88 -22.78
C ALA A 238 -2.94 17.25 -23.92
N ALA A 239 -2.60 15.96 -23.82
CA ALA A 239 -1.90 15.20 -24.85
C ALA A 239 -2.65 15.24 -26.21
N GLY A 240 -3.95 14.91 -26.21
CA GLY A 240 -4.75 14.92 -27.42
C GLY A 240 -4.82 16.30 -28.09
N ARG A 241 -5.01 17.36 -27.28
CA ARG A 241 -5.06 18.75 -27.79
C ARG A 241 -3.71 19.17 -28.39
N ASN A 242 -2.60 18.85 -27.74
CA ASN A 242 -1.30 19.28 -28.17
C ASN A 242 -0.78 18.46 -29.36
N ALA A 243 -1.11 17.16 -29.41
CA ALA A 243 -0.82 16.31 -30.57
C ALA A 243 -1.54 16.81 -31.85
N ALA A 244 -2.80 17.25 -31.72
CA ALA A 244 -3.54 17.82 -32.85
C ALA A 244 -2.90 19.11 -33.37
N ARG A 245 -2.37 19.97 -32.48
CA ARG A 245 -1.71 21.23 -32.84
C ARG A 245 -0.31 21.04 -33.44
N ALA A 246 0.39 20.00 -33.03
CA ALA A 246 1.73 19.71 -33.56
C ALA A 246 1.71 19.24 -35.02
N ASN A 247 0.55 18.81 -35.53
CA ASN A 247 0.35 18.33 -36.91
C ASN A 247 -0.38 19.36 -37.80
N SER A 248 -0.69 20.55 -37.28
CA SER A 248 -1.27 21.67 -38.00
C SER A 248 -0.23 22.76 -38.29
#